data_48586c61804479690e32dd31dc056c0d
#
_entry.id   48586c61804479690e32dd31dc056c0d
#
_cell.length_a   1.000
_cell.length_b   1.000
_cell.length_c   1.000
_cell.angle_alpha   90.00
_cell.angle_beta   90.00
_cell.angle_gamma   90.00
#
_symmetry.space_group_name_H-M   'P 1'
#
loop_
_entity.id
_entity.type
_entity.pdbx_description
1 polymer ?
#
loop_
_entity_poly.entity_id
_entity_poly.type
_entity_poly.pdbx_seq_one_letter_code
_entity_poly.pdbx_strand_id
1 'polypeptide(L)'
;MDDETLLKVPPNSIEAERSILGGLMLDENAWDSVSSIVFAEDFYRADHRQIFKCMVSLVGKNKPLDIITISEALDALDELNTAGGMAYLSDLVNTTPSATNIRAYAEIVRERATIRKLIAVGNEIADSGFSPEGRDSATLLDQAESKVFKISDDRPSNGGPESVQPLLTKTIERIDELFQTKGALTGLSSGFRDIDEITSGLQPADLIIVAGRPSMGKTSFMMNLVENAVISESSSVLVFSMEMPSQSLVLRMLSSLGRIDQTKIRTGNLADDDWPRLTSAVSLLSDKSLFIDDTPALTPNEIRSRARRVARESGNLGLIVVDYLQLMQVSGTPENRAGEISEISRSLKGIAKEFNCPVVAGSQLNRSLEQRPDKRPIMSDLRESGAIEQDADLVMGVYREHVYNPEAEEGLAEIIILKQRNGPIGTKKLAFIGKYTKFEDLAMGYEHYDA
;
A
#
# COMPACT_ATOMS: atom_id res chain seq x y z
N MET A 1 28.16 27.99 -36.83
CA MET A 1 27.61 26.76 -36.24
C MET A 1 26.16 27.04 -36.01
N ASP A 2 25.35 26.57 -36.93
CA ASP A 2 23.93 26.86 -37.00
C ASP A 2 23.21 26.12 -35.86
N ASP A 3 22.80 26.90 -34.88
CA ASP A 3 21.90 26.44 -33.83
C ASP A 3 20.44 26.57 -34.35
N GLU A 4 20.06 25.64 -35.24
CA GLU A 4 18.65 25.42 -35.57
C GLU A 4 17.97 24.96 -34.28
N THR A 5 17.32 25.88 -33.61
CA THR A 5 16.32 25.60 -32.58
C THR A 5 15.18 24.81 -33.22
N LEU A 6 15.40 23.51 -33.40
CA LEU A 6 14.33 22.54 -33.75
C LEU A 6 13.19 22.75 -32.78
N LEU A 7 12.10 23.34 -33.26
CA LEU A 7 10.84 23.44 -32.51
C LEU A 7 10.49 22.01 -31.98
N LYS A 8 10.65 21.82 -30.70
CA LYS A 8 10.37 20.52 -30.05
C LYS A 8 8.87 20.26 -30.13
N VAL A 9 8.43 19.51 -31.14
CA VAL A 9 7.05 19.09 -31.28
C VAL A 9 6.76 18.05 -30.19
N PRO A 10 5.71 18.24 -29.38
CA PRO A 10 5.35 17.25 -28.37
C PRO A 10 5.09 15.87 -29.00
N PRO A 11 5.52 14.77 -28.36
CA PRO A 11 5.32 13.42 -28.90
C PRO A 11 3.85 13.12 -29.18
N ASN A 12 3.56 12.68 -30.41
CA ASN A 12 2.22 12.33 -30.88
C ASN A 12 2.27 11.21 -31.92
N SER A 13 1.13 10.64 -32.23
CA SER A 13 0.92 9.72 -33.35
C SER A 13 -0.48 9.93 -33.89
N ILE A 14 -0.63 10.92 -34.79
CA ILE A 14 -1.91 11.28 -35.38
C ILE A 14 -2.54 10.09 -36.15
N GLU A 15 -1.72 9.27 -36.77
CA GLU A 15 -2.17 8.07 -37.47
C GLU A 15 -2.78 7.04 -36.53
N ALA A 16 -2.17 6.82 -35.35
CA ALA A 16 -2.74 5.93 -34.33
C ALA A 16 -4.06 6.49 -33.78
N GLU A 17 -4.13 7.81 -33.53
CA GLU A 17 -5.36 8.47 -33.09
C GLU A 17 -6.50 8.30 -34.12
N ARG A 18 -6.22 8.54 -35.43
CA ARG A 18 -7.17 8.34 -36.51
C ARG A 18 -7.65 6.90 -36.59
N SER A 19 -6.72 5.94 -36.45
CA SER A 19 -7.03 4.51 -36.50
C SER A 19 -7.89 4.05 -35.32
N ILE A 20 -7.74 4.67 -34.15
CA ILE A 20 -8.63 4.40 -33.02
C ILE A 20 -10.04 4.91 -33.29
N LEU A 21 -10.16 6.18 -33.64
CA LEU A 21 -11.48 6.80 -33.88
C LEU A 21 -12.24 6.14 -35.05
N GLY A 22 -11.55 5.92 -36.16
CA GLY A 22 -12.13 5.21 -37.30
C GLY A 22 -12.46 3.75 -37.01
N GLY A 23 -11.58 3.05 -36.26
CA GLY A 23 -11.79 1.68 -35.85
C GLY A 23 -12.99 1.49 -34.92
N LEU A 24 -13.23 2.40 -33.98
CA LEU A 24 -14.41 2.40 -33.11
C LEU A 24 -15.71 2.67 -33.89
N MET A 25 -15.66 3.46 -34.94
CA MET A 25 -16.81 3.67 -35.85
C MET A 25 -17.10 2.47 -36.76
N LEU A 26 -16.10 1.62 -37.02
CA LEU A 26 -16.23 0.39 -37.79
C LEU A 26 -16.68 -0.81 -36.95
N ASP A 27 -16.21 -0.89 -35.72
CA ASP A 27 -16.50 -1.98 -34.78
C ASP A 27 -16.65 -1.43 -33.36
N GLU A 28 -17.88 -1.24 -32.94
CA GLU A 28 -18.19 -0.74 -31.59
C GLU A 28 -17.81 -1.73 -30.48
N ASN A 29 -17.69 -3.05 -30.75
CA ASN A 29 -17.28 -4.04 -29.76
C ASN A 29 -15.82 -3.86 -29.31
N ALA A 30 -15.02 -3.13 -30.11
CA ALA A 30 -13.67 -2.78 -29.73
C ALA A 30 -13.60 -1.72 -28.60
N TRP A 31 -14.74 -1.10 -28.25
CA TRP A 31 -14.81 -0.02 -27.25
C TRP A 31 -14.18 -0.41 -25.91
N ASP A 32 -14.54 -1.56 -25.36
CA ASP A 32 -14.07 -2.00 -24.03
C ASP A 32 -12.55 -2.16 -24.00
N SER A 33 -11.96 -2.63 -25.09
CA SER A 33 -10.51 -2.80 -25.20
C SER A 33 -9.75 -1.47 -25.33
N VAL A 34 -10.39 -0.43 -25.86
CA VAL A 34 -9.80 0.91 -26.05
C VAL A 34 -10.02 1.80 -24.83
N SER A 35 -11.26 1.85 -24.29
CA SER A 35 -11.65 2.71 -23.18
C SER A 35 -10.91 2.38 -21.87
N SER A 36 -10.41 1.15 -21.74
CA SER A 36 -9.55 0.75 -20.62
C SER A 36 -8.11 1.26 -20.72
N ILE A 37 -7.66 1.73 -21.89
CA ILE A 37 -6.26 2.13 -22.16
C ILE A 37 -6.13 3.64 -22.32
N VAL A 38 -7.00 4.28 -23.09
CA VAL A 38 -6.93 5.71 -23.45
C VAL A 38 -8.14 6.48 -22.96
N PHE A 39 -7.89 7.74 -22.60
CA PHE A 39 -8.89 8.74 -22.24
C PHE A 39 -8.87 9.87 -23.27
N ALA A 40 -9.91 10.70 -23.30
CA ALA A 40 -10.01 11.81 -24.25
C ALA A 40 -8.79 12.76 -24.18
N GLU A 41 -8.26 12.99 -22.99
CA GLU A 41 -7.10 13.85 -22.73
C GLU A 41 -5.79 13.29 -23.32
N ASP A 42 -5.75 11.99 -23.64
CA ASP A 42 -4.57 11.34 -24.22
C ASP A 42 -4.38 11.62 -25.70
N PHE A 43 -5.44 12.08 -26.39
CA PHE A 43 -5.34 12.49 -27.79
C PHE A 43 -4.60 13.83 -27.92
N TYR A 44 -3.71 13.93 -28.89
CA TYR A 44 -2.92 15.14 -29.14
C TYR A 44 -3.77 16.23 -29.81
N ARG A 45 -4.55 15.86 -30.85
CA ARG A 45 -5.38 16.78 -31.57
C ARG A 45 -6.66 17.13 -30.79
N ALA A 46 -7.05 18.40 -30.83
CA ALA A 46 -8.24 18.89 -30.13
C ALA A 46 -9.54 18.30 -30.68
N ASP A 47 -9.64 18.19 -32.03
CA ASP A 47 -10.76 17.58 -32.73
C ASP A 47 -10.92 16.08 -32.37
N HIS A 48 -9.83 15.33 -32.31
CA HIS A 48 -9.85 13.93 -31.84
C HIS A 48 -10.33 13.79 -30.40
N ARG A 49 -9.92 14.70 -29.52
CA ARG A 49 -10.43 14.74 -28.13
C ARG A 49 -11.92 14.94 -28.05
N GLN A 50 -12.46 15.87 -28.90
CA GLN A 50 -13.88 16.14 -28.93
C GLN A 50 -14.66 14.93 -29.47
N ILE A 51 -14.19 14.31 -30.55
CA ILE A 51 -14.81 13.10 -31.12
C ILE A 51 -14.83 11.99 -30.06
N PHE A 52 -13.70 11.72 -29.39
CA PHE A 52 -13.63 10.67 -28.39
C PHE A 52 -14.53 10.95 -27.17
N LYS A 53 -14.61 12.23 -26.68
CA LYS A 53 -15.56 12.63 -25.64
C LYS A 53 -17.01 12.38 -26.05
N CYS A 54 -17.34 12.70 -27.29
CA CYS A 54 -18.66 12.40 -27.82
C CYS A 54 -18.95 10.89 -27.82
N MET A 55 -17.99 10.05 -28.26
CA MET A 55 -18.11 8.59 -28.21
C MET A 55 -18.33 8.08 -26.77
N VAL A 56 -17.57 8.57 -25.77
CA VAL A 56 -17.78 8.24 -24.35
C VAL A 56 -19.22 8.55 -23.90
N SER A 57 -19.75 9.73 -24.29
CA SER A 57 -21.11 10.12 -23.96
C SER A 57 -22.18 9.25 -24.63
N LEU A 58 -21.94 8.83 -25.87
CA LEU A 58 -22.86 7.96 -26.62
C LEU A 58 -22.94 6.57 -26.04
N VAL A 59 -21.78 5.96 -25.73
CA VAL A 59 -21.71 4.65 -25.06
C VAL A 59 -22.40 4.69 -23.69
N GLY A 60 -22.18 5.76 -22.90
CA GLY A 60 -22.86 5.95 -21.62
C GLY A 60 -24.40 6.06 -21.73
N LYS A 61 -24.91 6.32 -22.93
CA LYS A 61 -26.36 6.37 -23.28
C LYS A 61 -26.83 5.15 -24.08
N ASN A 62 -25.99 4.11 -24.19
CA ASN A 62 -26.23 2.92 -25.02
C ASN A 62 -26.61 3.26 -26.48
N LYS A 63 -25.95 4.24 -27.08
CA LYS A 63 -26.12 4.63 -28.48
C LYS A 63 -24.94 4.10 -29.31
N PRO A 64 -25.19 3.74 -30.61
CA PRO A 64 -24.14 3.22 -31.48
C PRO A 64 -23.06 4.28 -31.79
N LEU A 65 -21.86 3.82 -32.15
CA LEU A 65 -20.71 4.67 -32.49
C LEU A 65 -20.54 4.84 -34.01
N ASP A 66 -21.63 4.98 -34.80
CA ASP A 66 -21.56 5.24 -36.23
C ASP A 66 -21.42 6.73 -36.55
N ILE A 67 -21.04 7.03 -37.83
CA ILE A 67 -20.77 8.39 -38.29
C ILE A 67 -22.00 9.30 -38.10
N ILE A 68 -23.21 8.78 -38.32
CA ILE A 68 -24.45 9.58 -38.27
C ILE A 68 -24.74 9.96 -36.82
N THR A 69 -24.70 8.98 -35.94
CA THR A 69 -24.96 9.18 -34.49
C THR A 69 -23.95 10.13 -33.86
N ILE A 70 -22.66 10.01 -34.22
CA ILE A 70 -21.59 10.90 -33.73
C ILE A 70 -21.77 12.31 -34.31
N SER A 71 -22.08 12.46 -35.60
CA SER A 71 -22.27 13.78 -36.22
C SER A 71 -23.45 14.53 -35.63
N GLU A 72 -24.58 13.86 -35.40
CA GLU A 72 -25.76 14.47 -34.77
C GLU A 72 -25.47 14.86 -33.27
N ALA A 73 -24.73 14.03 -32.57
CA ALA A 73 -24.37 14.32 -31.18
C ALA A 73 -23.38 15.50 -31.06
N LEU A 74 -22.44 15.64 -31.98
CA LEU A 74 -21.53 16.79 -32.07
C LEU A 74 -22.27 18.06 -32.54
N ASP A 75 -23.21 17.94 -33.47
CA ASP A 75 -24.01 19.08 -33.94
C ASP A 75 -24.91 19.62 -32.83
N ALA A 76 -25.52 18.77 -32.04
CA ALA A 76 -26.31 19.16 -30.88
C ALA A 76 -25.52 19.92 -29.78
N LEU A 77 -24.18 19.84 -29.81
CA LEU A 77 -23.26 20.55 -28.91
C LEU A 77 -22.59 21.76 -29.61
N ASP A 78 -22.94 22.09 -30.85
CA ASP A 78 -22.27 23.09 -31.72
C ASP A 78 -20.77 22.78 -31.96
N GLU A 79 -20.34 21.49 -31.78
CA GLU A 79 -18.95 21.06 -31.90
C GLU A 79 -18.61 20.35 -33.23
N LEU A 80 -19.60 20.07 -34.09
CA LEU A 80 -19.38 19.32 -35.34
C LEU A 80 -18.35 20.00 -36.24
N ASN A 81 -18.41 21.31 -36.40
CA ASN A 81 -17.49 22.04 -37.30
C ASN A 81 -16.06 22.06 -36.72
N THR A 82 -15.89 22.18 -35.41
CA THR A 82 -14.60 22.16 -34.75
C THR A 82 -13.97 20.77 -34.70
N ALA A 83 -14.81 19.73 -34.77
CA ALA A 83 -14.39 18.33 -34.91
C ALA A 83 -14.03 17.93 -36.37
N GLY A 84 -14.07 18.88 -37.30
CA GLY A 84 -13.71 18.66 -38.71
C GLY A 84 -14.89 18.35 -39.64
N GLY A 85 -16.13 18.37 -39.11
CA GLY A 85 -17.34 18.13 -39.88
C GLY A 85 -17.56 16.67 -40.30
N MET A 86 -18.69 16.41 -40.93
CA MET A 86 -19.07 15.06 -41.38
C MET A 86 -18.06 14.47 -42.40
N ALA A 87 -17.45 15.34 -43.23
CA ALA A 87 -16.42 14.92 -44.18
C ALA A 87 -15.20 14.30 -43.50
N TYR A 88 -14.76 14.87 -42.34
CA TYR A 88 -13.65 14.35 -41.57
C TYR A 88 -14.01 13.04 -40.88
N LEU A 89 -15.19 12.92 -40.29
CA LEU A 89 -15.66 11.65 -39.70
C LEU A 89 -15.69 10.53 -40.77
N SER A 90 -16.14 10.84 -41.97
CA SER A 90 -16.13 9.88 -43.09
C SER A 90 -14.71 9.53 -43.52
N ASP A 91 -13.79 10.49 -43.54
CA ASP A 91 -12.36 10.26 -43.84
C ASP A 91 -11.69 9.35 -42.80
N LEU A 92 -11.99 9.52 -41.51
CA LEU A 92 -11.49 8.66 -40.47
C LEU A 92 -11.87 7.19 -40.68
N VAL A 93 -13.11 6.92 -41.03
CA VAL A 93 -13.59 5.56 -41.30
C VAL A 93 -12.95 5.00 -42.59
N ASN A 94 -12.94 5.78 -43.67
CA ASN A 94 -12.41 5.32 -44.96
C ASN A 94 -10.90 5.08 -44.96
N THR A 95 -10.15 5.77 -44.13
CA THR A 95 -8.69 5.64 -44.06
C THR A 95 -8.24 4.60 -43.01
N THR A 96 -9.17 4.03 -42.24
CA THR A 96 -8.84 2.98 -41.24
C THR A 96 -8.93 1.60 -41.89
N PRO A 97 -7.81 0.86 -42.04
CA PRO A 97 -7.80 -0.40 -42.75
C PRO A 97 -8.56 -1.53 -42.03
N SER A 98 -8.54 -1.55 -40.70
CA SER A 98 -9.15 -2.59 -39.86
C SER A 98 -9.10 -2.21 -38.38
N ALA A 99 -10.11 -2.62 -37.60
CA ALA A 99 -10.15 -2.51 -36.16
C ALA A 99 -9.31 -3.57 -35.43
N THR A 100 -8.70 -4.56 -36.12
CA THR A 100 -8.03 -5.71 -35.54
C THR A 100 -6.89 -5.32 -34.59
N ASN A 101 -6.14 -4.27 -34.89
CA ASN A 101 -4.99 -3.82 -34.11
C ASN A 101 -5.29 -2.58 -33.25
N ILE A 102 -6.54 -2.27 -33.01
CA ILE A 102 -6.96 -1.03 -32.34
C ILE A 102 -6.37 -0.88 -30.94
N ARG A 103 -6.21 -1.98 -30.22
CA ARG A 103 -5.57 -2.02 -28.91
C ARG A 103 -4.10 -1.55 -28.97
N ALA A 104 -3.34 -2.02 -29.95
CA ALA A 104 -1.94 -1.59 -30.13
C ALA A 104 -1.86 -0.08 -30.44
N TYR A 105 -2.80 0.45 -31.22
CA TYR A 105 -2.87 1.88 -31.47
C TYR A 105 -3.23 2.67 -30.21
N ALA A 106 -4.14 2.16 -29.38
CA ALA A 106 -4.46 2.76 -28.08
C ALA A 106 -3.21 2.80 -27.15
N GLU A 107 -2.43 1.73 -27.10
CA GLU A 107 -1.19 1.68 -26.33
C GLU A 107 -0.17 2.71 -26.83
N ILE A 108 -0.03 2.92 -28.16
CA ILE A 108 0.85 3.95 -28.75
C ILE A 108 0.37 5.36 -28.34
N VAL A 109 -0.93 5.66 -28.46
CA VAL A 109 -1.47 6.98 -28.09
C VAL A 109 -1.25 7.25 -26.61
N ARG A 110 -1.49 6.25 -25.75
CA ARG A 110 -1.27 6.34 -24.32
C ARG A 110 0.20 6.58 -23.95
N GLU A 111 1.13 5.87 -24.59
CA GLU A 111 2.57 6.07 -24.39
C GLU A 111 2.97 7.51 -24.73
N ARG A 112 2.55 8.02 -25.91
CA ARG A 112 2.84 9.40 -26.32
C ARG A 112 2.22 10.42 -25.38
N ALA A 113 1.01 10.19 -24.89
CA ALA A 113 0.36 11.03 -23.90
C ALA A 113 1.13 11.06 -22.57
N THR A 114 1.59 9.91 -22.11
CA THR A 114 2.41 9.81 -20.88
C THR A 114 3.70 10.63 -20.99
N ILE A 115 4.38 10.56 -22.15
CA ILE A 115 5.59 11.36 -22.39
C ILE A 115 5.24 12.85 -22.43
N ARG A 116 4.12 13.27 -23.03
CA ARG A 116 3.67 14.68 -22.99
C ARG A 116 3.39 15.16 -21.57
N LYS A 117 2.70 14.34 -20.75
CA LYS A 117 2.47 14.64 -19.32
C LYS A 117 3.80 14.81 -18.58
N LEU A 118 4.79 13.93 -18.84
CA LEU A 118 6.10 14.02 -18.24
C LEU A 118 6.83 15.32 -18.64
N ILE A 119 6.78 15.72 -19.90
CA ILE A 119 7.34 16.99 -20.38
C ILE A 119 6.65 18.18 -19.71
N ALA A 120 5.31 18.19 -19.62
CA ALA A 120 4.56 19.25 -18.98
C ALA A 120 4.94 19.39 -17.50
N VAL A 121 4.95 18.28 -16.76
CA VAL A 121 5.35 18.26 -15.35
C VAL A 121 6.82 18.66 -15.17
N GLY A 122 7.72 18.25 -16.08
CA GLY A 122 9.12 18.68 -16.06
C GLY A 122 9.27 20.20 -16.21
N ASN A 123 8.49 20.82 -17.10
CA ASN A 123 8.47 22.27 -17.25
C ASN A 123 7.90 22.96 -15.99
N GLU A 124 6.81 22.46 -15.43
CA GLU A 124 6.25 23.02 -14.19
C GLU A 124 7.21 22.91 -13.00
N ILE A 125 8.00 21.85 -12.91
CA ILE A 125 9.04 21.68 -11.90
C ILE A 125 10.14 22.70 -12.10
N ALA A 126 10.60 22.90 -13.36
CA ALA A 126 11.60 23.89 -13.69
C ALA A 126 11.09 25.31 -13.35
N ASP A 127 9.88 25.67 -13.75
CA ASP A 127 9.26 26.96 -13.48
C ASP A 127 9.14 27.24 -11.98
N SER A 128 8.75 26.22 -11.17
CA SER A 128 8.70 26.35 -9.72
C SER A 128 10.07 26.53 -9.07
N GLY A 129 11.13 26.00 -9.69
CA GLY A 129 12.50 26.23 -9.26
C GLY A 129 12.98 27.65 -9.55
N PHE A 130 12.59 28.23 -10.71
CA PHE A 130 12.89 29.62 -11.05
C PHE A 130 12.07 30.64 -10.26
N SER A 131 10.84 30.27 -9.83
CA SER A 131 9.92 31.13 -9.09
C SER A 131 9.42 30.43 -7.82
N PRO A 132 10.25 30.33 -6.76
CA PRO A 132 9.94 29.55 -5.58
C PRO A 132 8.83 30.13 -4.70
N GLU A 133 8.44 31.41 -4.87
CA GLU A 133 7.32 32.08 -4.16
C GLU A 133 7.37 31.91 -2.63
N GLY A 134 8.57 31.92 -2.05
CA GLY A 134 8.79 31.76 -0.60
C GLY A 134 8.79 30.31 -0.10
N ARG A 135 8.65 29.33 -1.00
CA ARG A 135 8.79 27.89 -0.66
C ARG A 135 10.27 27.52 -0.53
N ASP A 136 10.59 26.65 0.42
CA ASP A 136 11.94 26.12 0.57
C ASP A 136 12.21 24.95 -0.40
N SER A 137 13.45 24.52 -0.47
CA SER A 137 13.87 23.43 -1.37
C SER A 137 13.20 22.10 -1.04
N ALA A 138 12.91 21.82 0.24
CA ALA A 138 12.26 20.58 0.64
C ALA A 138 10.82 20.55 0.12
N THR A 139 10.06 21.62 0.31
CA THR A 139 8.70 21.77 -0.22
C THR A 139 8.63 21.63 -1.75
N LEU A 140 9.61 22.23 -2.46
CA LEU A 140 9.67 22.12 -3.92
C LEU A 140 9.97 20.71 -4.40
N LEU A 141 10.86 19.98 -3.70
CA LEU A 141 11.16 18.58 -3.99
C LEU A 141 9.94 17.68 -3.76
N ASP A 142 9.24 17.82 -2.64
CA ASP A 142 8.03 17.04 -2.34
C ASP A 142 6.94 17.28 -3.39
N GLN A 143 6.75 18.53 -3.82
CA GLN A 143 5.81 18.87 -4.88
C GLN A 143 6.21 18.25 -6.23
N ALA A 144 7.51 18.25 -6.57
CA ALA A 144 8.03 17.65 -7.78
C ALA A 144 7.81 16.12 -7.77
N GLU A 145 8.14 15.45 -6.67
CA GLU A 145 7.89 14.01 -6.49
C GLU A 145 6.42 13.68 -6.63
N SER A 146 5.54 14.44 -5.96
CA SER A 146 4.09 14.24 -6.04
C SER A 146 3.55 14.39 -7.47
N LYS A 147 4.03 15.38 -8.24
CA LYS A 147 3.62 15.59 -9.63
C LYS A 147 4.07 14.45 -10.56
N VAL A 148 5.34 14.03 -10.42
CA VAL A 148 5.88 12.89 -11.20
C VAL A 148 5.15 11.59 -10.83
N PHE A 149 4.86 11.41 -9.55
CA PHE A 149 4.15 10.24 -9.04
C PHE A 149 2.73 10.11 -9.63
N LYS A 150 1.98 11.23 -9.73
CA LYS A 150 0.64 11.24 -10.35
C LYS A 150 0.66 10.69 -11.78
N ILE A 151 1.73 10.92 -12.55
CA ILE A 151 1.87 10.35 -13.91
C ILE A 151 1.96 8.81 -13.85
N SER A 152 2.63 8.27 -12.83
CA SER A 152 2.75 6.82 -12.64
C SER A 152 1.44 6.18 -12.16
N ASP A 153 0.68 6.87 -11.31
CA ASP A 153 -0.62 6.40 -10.80
C ASP A 153 -1.73 6.45 -11.87
N ASP A 154 -1.63 7.39 -12.82
CA ASP A 154 -2.52 7.47 -13.99
C ASP A 154 -2.31 6.30 -15.00
N ARG A 155 -1.34 5.43 -14.76
CA ARG A 155 -1.26 4.18 -15.54
C ARG A 155 -2.49 3.35 -15.19
N PRO A 156 -3.26 2.89 -16.17
CA PRO A 156 -4.26 1.88 -15.91
C PRO A 156 -3.51 0.74 -15.21
N SER A 157 -3.85 0.49 -13.96
CA SER A 157 -3.38 -0.73 -13.30
C SER A 157 -3.73 -1.87 -14.25
N ASN A 158 -2.80 -2.80 -14.49
CA ASN A 158 -3.03 -4.01 -15.30
C ASN A 158 -4.14 -4.92 -14.73
N GLY A 159 -5.09 -4.38 -13.95
CA GLY A 159 -6.19 -5.01 -13.27
C GLY A 159 -7.53 -4.48 -13.75
N GLY A 160 -7.94 -4.86 -14.95
CA GLY A 160 -9.36 -4.89 -15.29
C GLY A 160 -10.04 -6.11 -14.62
N PRO A 161 -11.38 -6.26 -14.74
CA PRO A 161 -12.05 -7.48 -14.27
C PRO A 161 -11.46 -8.70 -15.00
N GLU A 162 -10.84 -9.60 -14.22
CA GLU A 162 -10.38 -10.89 -14.74
C GLU A 162 -11.57 -11.85 -14.83
N SER A 163 -11.63 -12.64 -15.90
CA SER A 163 -12.63 -13.71 -15.97
C SER A 163 -12.41 -14.72 -14.84
N VAL A 164 -13.48 -15.32 -14.33
CA VAL A 164 -13.40 -16.28 -13.22
C VAL A 164 -12.56 -17.51 -13.55
N GLN A 165 -12.47 -17.91 -14.82
CA GLN A 165 -11.85 -19.15 -15.24
C GLN A 165 -10.33 -19.24 -14.92
N PRO A 166 -9.47 -18.25 -15.26
CA PRO A 166 -8.07 -18.28 -14.84
C PRO A 166 -7.90 -18.12 -13.31
N LEU A 167 -8.81 -17.42 -12.63
CA LEU A 167 -8.79 -17.30 -11.18
C LEU A 167 -9.10 -18.65 -10.51
N LEU A 168 -10.06 -19.43 -11.02
CA LEU A 168 -10.36 -20.76 -10.54
C LEU A 168 -9.17 -21.70 -10.68
N THR A 169 -8.48 -21.68 -11.80
CA THR A 169 -7.28 -22.52 -12.03
C THR A 169 -6.20 -22.20 -10.97
N LYS A 170 -5.85 -20.92 -10.79
CA LYS A 170 -4.87 -20.49 -9.77
C LYS A 170 -5.31 -20.87 -8.35
N THR A 171 -6.63 -20.77 -8.07
CA THR A 171 -7.18 -21.09 -6.74
C THR A 171 -7.11 -22.58 -6.46
N ILE A 172 -7.44 -23.42 -7.44
CA ILE A 172 -7.37 -24.89 -7.30
C ILE A 172 -5.90 -25.33 -7.12
N GLU A 173 -4.98 -24.82 -7.91
CA GLU A 173 -3.54 -25.07 -7.76
C GLU A 173 -3.07 -24.72 -6.33
N ARG A 174 -3.49 -23.56 -5.83
CA ARG A 174 -3.16 -23.14 -4.46
C ARG A 174 -3.76 -24.07 -3.39
N ILE A 175 -5.01 -24.51 -3.56
CA ILE A 175 -5.64 -25.47 -2.65
C ILE A 175 -4.88 -26.81 -2.66
N ASP A 176 -4.44 -27.27 -3.82
CA ASP A 176 -3.68 -28.54 -3.94
C ASP A 176 -2.31 -28.43 -3.25
N GLU A 177 -1.59 -27.31 -3.42
CA GLU A 177 -0.35 -27.04 -2.69
C GLU A 177 -0.54 -27.08 -1.17
N LEU A 178 -1.60 -26.42 -0.67
CA LEU A 178 -1.94 -26.40 0.76
C LEU A 178 -2.33 -27.81 1.27
N PHE A 179 -3.04 -28.58 0.46
CA PHE A 179 -3.41 -29.95 0.80
C PHE A 179 -2.19 -30.88 0.91
N GLN A 180 -1.19 -30.70 0.03
CA GLN A 180 0.06 -31.48 0.05
C GLN A 180 0.94 -31.11 1.25
N THR A 181 0.92 -29.84 1.66
CA THR A 181 1.71 -29.30 2.78
C THR A 181 0.90 -29.25 4.08
N LYS A 182 0.32 -30.38 4.50
CA LYS A 182 -0.55 -30.47 5.69
C LYS A 182 -0.02 -29.65 6.87
N GLY A 183 -0.75 -28.61 7.27
CA GLY A 183 -0.40 -27.74 8.40
C GLY A 183 0.54 -26.56 8.07
N ALA A 184 0.86 -26.32 6.81
CA ALA A 184 1.60 -25.12 6.42
C ALA A 184 0.71 -23.88 6.59
N LEU A 185 1.31 -22.81 7.12
CA LEU A 185 0.67 -21.52 7.20
C LEU A 185 0.43 -20.97 5.79
N THR A 186 -0.71 -20.33 5.59
CA THR A 186 -1.03 -19.68 4.31
C THR A 186 -0.39 -18.30 4.19
N GLY A 187 -0.07 -17.69 5.33
CA GLY A 187 0.59 -16.39 5.46
C GLY A 187 1.96 -16.49 6.12
N LEU A 188 2.60 -15.33 6.30
CA LEU A 188 3.84 -15.19 7.05
C LEU A 188 3.61 -15.56 8.52
N SER A 189 4.46 -16.43 9.08
CA SER A 189 4.36 -16.80 10.50
C SER A 189 4.54 -15.56 11.40
N SER A 190 3.65 -15.41 12.37
CA SER A 190 3.82 -14.42 13.45
C SER A 190 4.94 -14.83 14.42
N GLY A 191 5.33 -16.10 14.42
CA GLY A 191 6.24 -16.72 15.40
C GLY A 191 5.58 -17.10 16.72
N PHE A 192 4.25 -16.92 16.82
CA PHE A 192 3.45 -17.31 17.96
C PHE A 192 2.44 -18.37 17.53
N ARG A 193 2.61 -19.59 18.02
CA ARG A 193 1.81 -20.74 17.60
C ARG A 193 0.30 -20.50 17.68
N ASP A 194 -0.15 -19.99 18.82
CA ASP A 194 -1.59 -19.83 19.06
C ASP A 194 -2.21 -18.68 18.25
N ILE A 195 -1.40 -17.68 17.87
CA ILE A 195 -1.80 -16.62 16.93
C ILE A 195 -1.85 -17.18 15.53
N ASP A 196 -0.83 -17.92 15.11
CA ASP A 196 -0.74 -18.53 13.78
C ASP A 196 -1.88 -19.55 13.56
N GLU A 197 -2.26 -20.29 14.61
CA GLU A 197 -3.38 -21.23 14.55
C GLU A 197 -4.73 -20.55 14.24
N ILE A 198 -4.99 -19.38 14.85
CA ILE A 198 -6.25 -18.65 14.66
C ILE A 198 -6.26 -17.78 13.40
N THR A 199 -5.07 -17.28 12.95
CA THR A 199 -4.96 -16.39 11.79
C THR A 199 -4.48 -17.08 10.52
N SER A 200 -3.94 -18.30 10.63
CA SER A 200 -3.18 -18.99 9.57
C SER A 200 -1.95 -18.19 9.11
N GLY A 201 -1.37 -17.39 10.02
CA GLY A 201 -0.28 -16.43 9.77
C GLY A 201 -0.77 -15.08 9.26
N LEU A 202 0.18 -14.14 9.07
CA LEU A 202 -0.08 -12.80 8.53
C LEU A 202 -0.25 -12.90 7.01
N GLN A 203 -1.47 -12.64 6.52
CA GLN A 203 -1.79 -12.91 5.11
C GLN A 203 -1.20 -11.83 4.18
N PRO A 204 -0.73 -12.20 2.97
CA PRO A 204 -0.33 -11.24 1.95
C PRO A 204 -1.46 -10.26 1.62
N ALA A 205 -1.09 -9.03 1.29
CA ALA A 205 -2.02 -7.94 0.97
C ALA A 205 -2.96 -7.51 2.12
N ASP A 206 -2.79 -8.01 3.35
CA ASP A 206 -3.60 -7.61 4.49
C ASP A 206 -3.02 -6.41 5.23
N LEU A 207 -3.94 -5.54 5.69
CA LEU A 207 -3.65 -4.49 6.66
C LEU A 207 -3.98 -5.03 8.06
N ILE A 208 -2.95 -5.12 8.91
CA ILE A 208 -3.01 -5.66 10.26
C ILE A 208 -2.76 -4.53 11.24
N ILE A 209 -3.68 -4.31 12.15
CA ILE A 209 -3.57 -3.28 13.17
C ILE A 209 -3.21 -3.92 14.51
N VAL A 210 -2.11 -3.45 15.10
CA VAL A 210 -1.74 -3.78 16.48
C VAL A 210 -2.07 -2.58 17.35
N ALA A 211 -3.09 -2.73 18.19
CA ALA A 211 -3.63 -1.65 19.00
C ALA A 211 -3.27 -1.85 20.49
N GLY A 212 -3.00 -0.75 21.19
CA GLY A 212 -2.71 -0.83 22.63
C GLY A 212 -2.56 0.53 23.27
N ARG A 213 -2.76 0.56 24.60
CA ARG A 213 -2.40 1.72 25.41
C ARG A 213 -0.89 1.78 25.63
N PRO A 214 -0.33 2.95 25.96
CA PRO A 214 1.08 3.05 26.39
C PRO A 214 1.42 2.03 27.45
N SER A 215 2.65 1.50 27.41
CA SER A 215 3.19 0.50 28.33
C SER A 215 2.62 -0.93 28.23
N MET A 216 1.67 -1.19 27.34
CA MET A 216 1.16 -2.56 27.10
C MET A 216 2.14 -3.45 26.34
N GLY A 217 3.16 -2.88 25.71
CA GLY A 217 4.15 -3.64 24.93
C GLY A 217 3.87 -3.71 23.44
N LYS A 218 3.02 -2.83 22.88
CA LYS A 218 2.68 -2.77 21.45
C LYS A 218 3.92 -2.83 20.54
N THR A 219 4.86 -1.89 20.71
CA THR A 219 6.11 -1.85 19.91
C THR A 219 6.94 -3.12 20.10
N SER A 220 7.02 -3.66 21.33
CA SER A 220 7.74 -4.92 21.59
C SER A 220 7.11 -6.10 20.85
N PHE A 221 5.78 -6.20 20.84
CA PHE A 221 5.05 -7.23 20.09
C PHE A 221 5.29 -7.11 18.60
N MET A 222 5.16 -5.90 18.04
CA MET A 222 5.42 -5.65 16.62
C MET A 222 6.87 -5.97 16.23
N MET A 223 7.85 -5.61 17.07
CA MET A 223 9.25 -5.95 16.82
C MET A 223 9.52 -7.45 16.93
N ASN A 224 8.81 -8.19 17.79
CA ASN A 224 8.92 -9.65 17.81
C ASN A 224 8.30 -10.29 16.55
N LEU A 225 7.24 -9.73 15.96
CA LEU A 225 6.77 -10.13 14.64
C LEU A 225 7.87 -9.91 13.58
N VAL A 226 8.56 -8.76 13.63
CA VAL A 226 9.71 -8.45 12.74
C VAL A 226 10.83 -9.47 12.94
N GLU A 227 11.24 -9.77 14.17
CA GLU A 227 12.28 -10.76 14.50
C GLU A 227 11.95 -12.12 13.87
N ASN A 228 10.72 -12.58 14.09
CA ASN A 228 10.27 -13.86 13.58
C ASN A 228 10.23 -13.89 12.05
N ALA A 229 9.73 -12.84 11.42
CA ALA A 229 9.70 -12.71 9.97
C ALA A 229 11.12 -12.72 9.36
N VAL A 230 12.04 -11.95 9.94
CA VAL A 230 13.45 -11.87 9.48
C VAL A 230 14.18 -13.20 9.63
N ILE A 231 13.88 -13.97 10.68
CA ILE A 231 14.56 -15.26 10.93
C ILE A 231 13.99 -16.36 10.04
N SER A 232 12.65 -16.42 9.89
CA SER A 232 11.96 -17.51 9.20
C SER A 232 11.96 -17.37 7.67
N GLU A 233 11.98 -16.15 7.16
CA GLU A 233 11.84 -15.87 5.74
C GLU A 233 13.14 -15.34 5.11
N SER A 234 13.24 -15.54 3.79
CA SER A 234 14.31 -14.93 2.98
C SER A 234 13.90 -13.56 2.41
N SER A 235 12.65 -13.18 2.59
CA SER A 235 12.10 -11.91 2.08
C SER A 235 12.53 -10.73 2.94
N SER A 236 12.62 -9.54 2.34
CA SER A 236 13.02 -8.33 3.05
C SER A 236 11.92 -7.82 3.97
N VAL A 237 12.31 -7.33 5.14
CA VAL A 237 11.41 -6.70 6.11
C VAL A 237 11.74 -5.21 6.22
N LEU A 238 10.71 -4.37 6.15
CA LEU A 238 10.84 -2.91 6.20
C LEU A 238 10.05 -2.35 7.39
N VAL A 239 10.73 -1.63 8.27
CA VAL A 239 10.17 -1.03 9.48
C VAL A 239 10.26 0.49 9.39
N PHE A 240 9.13 1.17 9.55
CA PHE A 240 9.03 2.61 9.71
C PHE A 240 8.73 2.93 11.17
N SER A 241 9.68 3.54 11.87
CA SER A 241 9.58 3.88 13.28
C SER A 241 9.60 5.39 13.46
N MET A 242 8.43 5.99 13.59
CA MET A 242 8.30 7.43 13.79
C MET A 242 8.37 7.83 15.28
N GLU A 243 8.29 6.86 16.19
CA GLU A 243 8.34 7.11 17.64
C GLU A 243 9.74 6.92 18.21
N MET A 244 10.49 5.93 17.70
CA MET A 244 11.76 5.51 18.31
C MET A 244 12.89 5.55 17.28
N PRO A 245 14.11 6.00 17.68
CA PRO A 245 15.30 5.89 16.84
C PRO A 245 15.61 4.44 16.47
N SER A 246 16.13 4.23 15.26
CA SER A 246 16.50 2.92 14.70
C SER A 246 17.46 2.15 15.60
N GLN A 247 18.47 2.83 16.19
CA GLN A 247 19.38 2.21 17.15
C GLN A 247 18.68 1.64 18.38
N SER A 248 17.65 2.31 18.89
CA SER A 248 16.87 1.84 20.04
C SER A 248 16.08 0.57 19.72
N LEU A 249 15.58 0.44 18.50
CA LEU A 249 14.90 -0.78 18.04
C LEU A 249 15.89 -1.93 17.89
N VAL A 250 17.05 -1.69 17.29
CA VAL A 250 18.11 -2.71 17.18
C VAL A 250 18.56 -3.18 18.58
N LEU A 251 18.74 -2.28 19.55
CA LEU A 251 19.07 -2.67 20.93
C LEU A 251 17.99 -3.54 21.56
N ARG A 252 16.70 -3.28 21.29
CA ARG A 252 15.59 -4.14 21.76
C ARG A 252 15.63 -5.51 21.09
N MET A 253 15.88 -5.59 19.79
CA MET A 253 16.02 -6.87 19.08
C MET A 253 17.19 -7.68 19.62
N LEU A 254 18.34 -7.07 19.86
CA LEU A 254 19.49 -7.74 20.47
C LEU A 254 19.20 -8.23 21.90
N SER A 255 18.44 -7.45 22.68
CA SER A 255 17.97 -7.87 24.02
C SER A 255 17.03 -9.07 23.93
N SER A 256 16.07 -9.02 23.01
CA SER A 256 15.08 -10.09 22.78
C SER A 256 15.72 -11.39 22.31
N LEU A 257 16.52 -11.32 21.22
CA LEU A 257 17.16 -12.49 20.62
C LEU A 257 18.26 -13.10 21.49
N GLY A 258 19.08 -12.25 22.13
CA GLY A 258 20.15 -12.68 23.03
C GLY A 258 19.66 -13.06 24.42
N ARG A 259 18.38 -12.78 24.77
CA ARG A 259 17.85 -12.90 26.13
C ARG A 259 18.74 -12.20 27.18
N ILE A 260 19.15 -10.97 26.84
CA ILE A 260 20.00 -10.13 27.68
C ILE A 260 19.16 -8.96 28.20
N ASP A 261 19.28 -8.64 29.48
CA ASP A 261 18.56 -7.50 30.04
C ASP A 261 18.85 -6.22 29.28
N GLN A 262 17.78 -5.59 28.78
CA GLN A 262 17.88 -4.37 27.98
C GLN A 262 18.64 -3.25 28.71
N THR A 263 18.50 -3.16 30.01
CA THR A 263 19.22 -2.17 30.81
C THR A 263 20.72 -2.41 30.78
N LYS A 264 21.16 -3.68 30.86
CA LYS A 264 22.58 -4.02 30.75
C LYS A 264 23.16 -3.64 29.39
N ILE A 265 22.46 -3.94 28.28
CA ILE A 265 22.92 -3.57 26.94
C ILE A 265 23.01 -2.05 26.82
N ARG A 266 21.96 -1.32 27.24
CA ARG A 266 21.90 0.14 27.17
C ARG A 266 22.98 0.84 27.97
N THR A 267 23.35 0.29 29.13
CA THR A 267 24.35 0.88 30.01
C THR A 267 25.78 0.34 29.80
N GLY A 268 25.92 -0.66 28.91
CA GLY A 268 27.19 -1.35 28.67
C GLY A 268 27.65 -2.25 29.83
N ASN A 269 26.78 -2.50 30.80
CA ASN A 269 27.13 -3.32 32.00
C ASN A 269 26.83 -4.81 31.73
N LEU A 270 27.55 -5.38 30.75
CA LEU A 270 27.41 -6.77 30.33
C LEU A 270 28.32 -7.67 31.16
N ALA A 271 27.82 -8.83 31.59
CA ALA A 271 28.60 -9.89 32.18
C ALA A 271 29.32 -10.71 31.08
N ASP A 272 30.35 -11.45 31.45
CA ASP A 272 31.11 -12.29 30.50
C ASP A 272 30.23 -13.27 29.75
N ASP A 273 29.20 -13.83 30.40
CA ASP A 273 28.21 -14.72 29.77
C ASP A 273 27.23 -14.01 28.83
N ASP A 274 27.11 -12.69 28.90
CA ASP A 274 26.21 -11.92 28.00
C ASP A 274 26.85 -11.75 26.60
N TRP A 275 28.18 -11.68 26.49
CA TRP A 275 28.91 -11.45 25.26
C TRP A 275 28.68 -12.52 24.18
N PRO A 276 28.79 -13.85 24.49
CA PRO A 276 28.49 -14.87 23.48
C PRO A 276 27.05 -14.80 22.97
N ARG A 277 26.08 -14.51 23.85
CA ARG A 277 24.66 -14.36 23.47
C ARG A 277 24.44 -13.15 22.61
N LEU A 278 25.08 -12.03 22.92
CA LEU A 278 25.05 -10.81 22.11
C LEU A 278 25.64 -11.06 20.72
N THR A 279 26.81 -11.71 20.64
CA THR A 279 27.45 -12.06 19.36
C THR A 279 26.57 -12.96 18.52
N SER A 280 25.91 -13.96 19.13
CA SER A 280 24.97 -14.83 18.42
C SER A 280 23.76 -14.04 17.90
N ALA A 281 23.19 -13.13 18.69
CA ALA A 281 22.09 -12.28 18.23
C ALA A 281 22.50 -11.35 17.08
N VAL A 282 23.70 -10.77 17.13
CA VAL A 282 24.26 -9.97 16.05
C VAL A 282 24.42 -10.83 14.78
N SER A 283 24.98 -12.02 14.88
CA SER A 283 25.16 -12.92 13.74
C SER A 283 23.84 -13.32 13.10
N LEU A 284 22.79 -13.54 13.90
CA LEU A 284 21.44 -13.85 13.38
C LEU A 284 20.84 -12.72 12.52
N LEU A 285 21.18 -11.46 12.81
CA LEU A 285 20.65 -10.30 12.10
C LEU A 285 21.54 -9.81 10.95
N SER A 286 22.86 -10.08 11.02
CA SER A 286 23.84 -9.47 10.09
C SER A 286 23.62 -9.85 8.62
N ASP A 287 23.14 -11.07 8.35
CA ASP A 287 22.94 -11.59 7.00
C ASP A 287 21.49 -11.46 6.52
N LYS A 288 20.66 -10.73 7.28
CA LYS A 288 19.24 -10.61 7.01
C LYS A 288 18.88 -9.28 6.35
N SER A 289 17.91 -9.32 5.46
CA SER A 289 17.40 -8.15 4.74
C SER A 289 16.37 -7.40 5.61
N LEU A 290 16.85 -6.72 6.66
CA LEU A 290 16.05 -5.85 7.53
C LEU A 290 16.41 -4.40 7.29
N PHE A 291 15.42 -3.57 6.96
CA PHE A 291 15.55 -2.13 6.76
C PHE A 291 14.73 -1.39 7.81
N ILE A 292 15.33 -0.43 8.49
CA ILE A 292 14.67 0.41 9.49
C ILE A 292 14.82 1.87 9.10
N ASP A 293 13.71 2.58 9.03
CA ASP A 293 13.62 4.00 8.74
C ASP A 293 12.97 4.70 9.92
N ASP A 294 13.70 5.61 10.56
CA ASP A 294 13.24 6.37 11.74
C ASP A 294 12.92 7.84 11.44
N THR A 295 12.64 8.14 10.19
CA THR A 295 12.18 9.47 9.78
C THR A 295 10.83 9.78 10.43
N PRO A 296 10.70 10.91 11.16
CA PRO A 296 9.44 11.27 11.80
C PRO A 296 8.41 11.76 10.77
N ALA A 297 7.12 11.62 11.12
CA ALA A 297 6.01 12.26 10.44
C ALA A 297 5.87 11.94 8.93
N LEU A 298 6.21 10.69 8.54
CA LEU A 298 6.12 10.23 7.16
C LEU A 298 4.69 10.29 6.61
N THR A 299 4.56 10.66 5.36
CA THR A 299 3.32 10.53 4.60
C THR A 299 3.19 9.11 3.99
N PRO A 300 1.95 8.65 3.68
CA PRO A 300 1.76 7.36 2.99
C PRO A 300 2.51 7.27 1.65
N ASN A 301 2.65 8.39 0.93
CA ASN A 301 3.37 8.43 -0.33
C ASN A 301 4.87 8.24 -0.16
N GLU A 302 5.47 8.82 0.89
CA GLU A 302 6.88 8.60 1.23
C GLU A 302 7.12 7.14 1.64
N ILE A 303 6.25 6.55 2.48
CA ILE A 303 6.31 5.13 2.83
C ILE A 303 6.29 4.28 1.56
N ARG A 304 5.36 4.54 0.63
CA ARG A 304 5.25 3.82 -0.64
C ARG A 304 6.50 3.97 -1.51
N SER A 305 7.04 5.18 -1.63
CA SER A 305 8.25 5.47 -2.40
C SER A 305 9.46 4.72 -1.86
N ARG A 306 9.66 4.74 -0.53
CA ARG A 306 10.74 4.04 0.16
C ARG A 306 10.59 2.52 0.06
N ALA A 307 9.37 2.01 0.21
CA ALA A 307 9.07 0.59 0.02
C ALA A 307 9.38 0.12 -1.41
N ARG A 308 9.03 0.91 -2.44
CA ARG A 308 9.39 0.63 -3.84
C ARG A 308 10.90 0.61 -4.05
N ARG A 309 11.64 1.50 -3.39
CA ARG A 309 13.10 1.51 -3.46
C ARG A 309 13.68 0.23 -2.88
N VAL A 310 13.29 -0.14 -1.66
CA VAL A 310 13.74 -1.37 -1.01
C VAL A 310 13.36 -2.61 -1.83
N ALA A 311 12.13 -2.69 -2.35
CA ALA A 311 11.69 -3.80 -3.19
C ALA A 311 12.51 -3.95 -4.49
N ARG A 312 12.98 -2.83 -5.08
CA ARG A 312 13.87 -2.87 -6.26
C ARG A 312 15.29 -3.31 -5.93
N GLU A 313 15.79 -2.93 -4.76
CA GLU A 313 17.17 -3.22 -4.33
C GLU A 313 17.31 -4.65 -3.78
N SER A 314 16.31 -5.14 -3.07
CA SER A 314 16.37 -6.40 -2.32
C SER A 314 15.39 -7.48 -2.80
N GLY A 315 14.59 -7.21 -3.82
CA GLY A 315 13.56 -8.12 -4.31
C GLY A 315 12.23 -7.97 -3.56
N ASN A 316 11.57 -9.09 -3.25
CA ASN A 316 10.24 -9.06 -2.64
C ASN A 316 10.28 -8.61 -1.17
N LEU A 317 9.30 -7.77 -0.80
CA LEU A 317 9.01 -7.43 0.59
C LEU A 317 8.13 -8.53 1.21
N GLY A 318 8.55 -9.06 2.36
CA GLY A 318 7.79 -10.04 3.13
C GLY A 318 6.91 -9.42 4.20
N LEU A 319 7.31 -8.26 4.74
CA LEU A 319 6.58 -7.56 5.79
C LEU A 319 6.93 -6.07 5.77
N ILE A 320 5.91 -5.24 5.94
CA ILE A 320 6.09 -3.80 6.22
C ILE A 320 5.49 -3.51 7.60
N VAL A 321 6.23 -2.81 8.46
CA VAL A 321 5.78 -2.40 9.80
C VAL A 321 5.81 -0.89 9.92
N VAL A 322 4.77 -0.30 10.52
CA VAL A 322 4.63 1.16 10.75
C VAL A 322 4.30 1.42 12.21
N ASP A 323 5.21 2.01 12.97
CA ASP A 323 4.98 2.37 14.38
C ASP A 323 5.01 3.90 14.55
N TYR A 324 3.86 4.56 14.69
CA TYR A 324 2.47 4.16 14.65
C TYR A 324 1.64 5.18 13.85
N LEU A 325 0.43 4.80 13.42
CA LEU A 325 -0.43 5.55 12.50
C LEU A 325 -0.64 7.03 12.87
N GLN A 326 -0.84 7.33 14.16
CA GLN A 326 -1.14 8.67 14.63
C GLN A 326 0.07 9.64 14.55
N LEU A 327 1.27 9.16 14.24
CA LEU A 327 2.44 10.02 13.96
C LEU A 327 2.62 10.33 12.48
N MET A 328 1.88 9.65 11.61
CA MET A 328 1.89 9.94 10.18
C MET A 328 1.19 11.27 9.88
N GLN A 329 1.57 11.85 8.75
CA GLN A 329 0.96 13.07 8.20
C GLN A 329 0.34 12.80 6.84
N VAL A 330 -0.60 13.68 6.44
CA VAL A 330 -1.20 13.69 5.10
C VAL A 330 -0.86 15.01 4.44
N SER A 331 -0.56 14.98 3.15
CA SER A 331 -0.29 16.19 2.37
C SER A 331 -1.57 17.00 2.16
N GLY A 332 -1.60 18.27 2.62
CA GLY A 332 -2.74 19.15 2.49
C GLY A 332 -3.22 19.69 3.85
N THR A 333 -4.34 20.40 3.85
CA THR A 333 -5.03 20.89 5.06
C THR A 333 -6.24 19.99 5.33
N PRO A 334 -6.08 18.92 6.12
CA PRO A 334 -7.22 18.07 6.45
C PRO A 334 -8.18 18.81 7.39
N GLU A 335 -9.47 18.67 7.13
CA GLU A 335 -10.53 19.31 7.92
C GLU A 335 -10.63 18.78 9.35
N ASN A 336 -10.21 17.51 9.55
CA ASN A 336 -10.18 16.90 10.89
C ASN A 336 -9.26 15.67 10.95
N ARG A 337 -8.83 15.31 12.17
CA ARG A 337 -7.93 14.18 12.44
C ARG A 337 -8.49 12.81 12.01
N ALA A 338 -9.79 12.61 12.12
CA ALA A 338 -10.43 11.36 11.69
C ALA A 338 -10.33 11.15 10.17
N GLY A 339 -10.42 12.24 9.40
CA GLY A 339 -10.20 12.21 7.94
C GLY A 339 -8.78 11.83 7.57
N GLU A 340 -7.77 12.39 8.26
CA GLU A 340 -6.35 12.04 8.07
C GLU A 340 -6.11 10.53 8.28
N ILE A 341 -6.59 10.01 9.41
CA ILE A 341 -6.39 8.60 9.74
C ILE A 341 -7.12 7.69 8.74
N SER A 342 -8.26 8.14 8.21
CA SER A 342 -8.98 7.41 7.16
C SER A 342 -8.19 7.33 5.85
N GLU A 343 -7.53 8.42 5.46
CA GLU A 343 -6.68 8.46 4.27
C GLU A 343 -5.43 7.59 4.47
N ILE A 344 -4.79 7.68 5.64
CA ILE A 344 -3.63 6.88 6.01
C ILE A 344 -3.97 5.39 5.95
N SER A 345 -5.07 4.98 6.60
CA SER A 345 -5.52 3.58 6.66
C SER A 345 -5.75 3.01 5.26
N ARG A 346 -6.49 3.73 4.42
CA ARG A 346 -6.78 3.34 3.04
C ARG A 346 -5.52 3.24 2.19
N SER A 347 -4.59 4.18 2.39
CA SER A 347 -3.31 4.19 1.68
C SER A 347 -2.42 3.02 2.08
N LEU A 348 -2.36 2.67 3.37
CA LEU A 348 -1.61 1.50 3.86
C LEU A 348 -2.20 0.18 3.35
N LYS A 349 -3.54 0.07 3.28
CA LYS A 349 -4.19 -1.09 2.62
C LYS A 349 -3.83 -1.15 1.13
N GLY A 350 -3.74 0.00 0.46
CA GLY A 350 -3.25 0.10 -0.92
C GLY A 350 -1.81 -0.39 -1.07
N ILE A 351 -0.92 -0.02 -0.14
CA ILE A 351 0.48 -0.46 -0.08
C ILE A 351 0.56 -1.98 0.12
N ALA A 352 -0.23 -2.55 1.05
CA ALA A 352 -0.27 -3.99 1.27
C ALA A 352 -0.64 -4.77 -0.02
N LYS A 353 -1.63 -4.27 -0.75
CA LYS A 353 -2.03 -4.86 -2.05
C LYS A 353 -0.97 -4.69 -3.13
N GLU A 354 -0.32 -3.53 -3.21
CA GLU A 354 0.70 -3.23 -4.21
C GLU A 354 1.91 -4.15 -4.10
N PHE A 355 2.40 -4.35 -2.87
CA PHE A 355 3.57 -5.21 -2.62
C PHE A 355 3.20 -6.67 -2.38
N ASN A 356 1.91 -7.00 -2.31
CA ASN A 356 1.41 -8.34 -1.98
C ASN A 356 2.08 -8.90 -0.71
N CYS A 357 2.23 -8.07 0.32
CA CYS A 357 2.78 -8.45 1.61
C CYS A 357 1.91 -7.90 2.75
N PRO A 358 1.93 -8.50 3.96
CA PRO A 358 1.27 -7.94 5.12
C PRO A 358 1.86 -6.58 5.50
N VAL A 359 0.99 -5.62 5.85
CA VAL A 359 1.36 -4.35 6.46
C VAL A 359 0.84 -4.35 7.89
N VAL A 360 1.76 -4.33 8.87
CA VAL A 360 1.43 -4.25 10.29
C VAL A 360 1.59 -2.80 10.74
N ALA A 361 0.51 -2.19 11.22
CA ALA A 361 0.53 -0.81 11.68
C ALA A 361 0.10 -0.69 13.15
N GLY A 362 0.92 0.01 13.93
CA GLY A 362 0.61 0.33 15.33
C GLY A 362 -0.52 1.36 15.43
N SER A 363 -1.40 1.20 16.40
CA SER A 363 -2.44 2.18 16.72
C SER A 363 -2.54 2.37 18.23
N GLN A 364 -2.68 3.61 18.65
CA GLN A 364 -2.92 3.94 20.05
C GLN A 364 -4.43 3.96 20.32
N LEU A 365 -4.86 3.29 21.40
CA LEU A 365 -6.26 3.26 21.82
C LEU A 365 -6.65 4.52 22.59
N ASN A 366 -7.94 4.87 22.56
CA ASN A 366 -8.49 6.00 23.30
C ASN A 366 -8.33 5.82 24.81
N ARG A 367 -8.16 6.94 25.53
CA ARG A 367 -8.03 6.95 27.01
C ARG A 367 -9.31 6.54 27.72
N SER A 368 -10.46 6.64 27.10
CA SER A 368 -11.76 6.24 27.67
C SER A 368 -11.82 4.77 28.12
N LEU A 369 -10.98 3.90 27.52
CA LEU A 369 -10.81 2.51 27.95
C LEU A 369 -10.40 2.41 29.43
N GLU A 370 -9.56 3.32 29.93
CA GLU A 370 -9.06 3.30 31.31
C GLU A 370 -10.14 3.60 32.35
N GLN A 371 -11.28 4.16 31.94
CA GLN A 371 -12.42 4.47 32.79
C GLN A 371 -13.38 3.29 32.99
N ARG A 372 -13.24 2.23 32.18
CA ARG A 372 -14.08 1.03 32.29
C ARG A 372 -13.61 0.11 33.42
N PRO A 373 -14.50 -0.64 34.03
CA PRO A 373 -14.12 -1.72 34.98
C PRO A 373 -13.23 -2.76 34.30
N ASP A 374 -13.63 -3.28 33.14
CA ASP A 374 -12.81 -4.12 32.28
C ASP A 374 -12.10 -3.23 31.27
N LYS A 375 -10.77 -3.22 31.38
CA LYS A 375 -9.89 -2.40 30.54
C LYS A 375 -9.32 -3.15 29.35
N ARG A 376 -9.87 -4.32 29.02
CA ARG A 376 -9.51 -5.05 27.80
C ARG A 376 -9.96 -4.25 26.58
N PRO A 377 -9.10 -4.12 25.57
CA PRO A 377 -9.44 -3.46 24.31
C PRO A 377 -10.71 -4.01 23.65
N ILE A 378 -11.54 -3.12 23.12
CA ILE A 378 -12.67 -3.44 22.24
C ILE A 378 -12.61 -2.56 20.99
N MET A 379 -13.30 -2.95 19.91
CA MET A 379 -13.26 -2.23 18.63
C MET A 379 -13.58 -0.74 18.74
N SER A 380 -14.53 -0.37 19.61
CA SER A 380 -14.91 1.03 19.82
C SER A 380 -13.80 1.89 20.45
N ASP A 381 -12.73 1.31 20.99
CA ASP A 381 -11.59 2.05 21.53
C ASP A 381 -10.68 2.63 20.42
N LEU A 382 -10.86 2.18 19.18
CA LEU A 382 -10.29 2.75 17.95
C LEU A 382 -11.09 3.96 17.42
N ARG A 383 -11.91 4.60 18.23
CA ARG A 383 -13.06 5.48 17.91
C ARG A 383 -12.76 6.75 17.09
N GLU A 384 -11.52 7.22 17.05
CA GLU A 384 -11.13 8.33 16.13
C GLU A 384 -10.87 7.82 14.70
N SER A 385 -11.11 6.55 14.44
CA SER A 385 -10.66 5.83 13.26
C SER A 385 -11.69 4.78 12.81
N GLY A 386 -12.96 5.14 12.67
CA GLY A 386 -13.97 4.24 12.09
C GLY A 386 -13.55 3.66 10.73
N ALA A 387 -12.66 4.36 10.02
CA ALA A 387 -12.07 3.86 8.79
C ALA A 387 -11.04 2.74 9.02
N ILE A 388 -10.25 2.78 10.11
CA ILE A 388 -9.35 1.66 10.45
C ILE A 388 -10.18 0.39 10.63
N GLU A 389 -11.33 0.51 11.31
CA GLU A 389 -12.24 -0.61 11.48
C GLU A 389 -12.73 -1.17 10.14
N GLN A 390 -12.98 -0.33 9.14
CA GLN A 390 -13.45 -0.77 7.82
C GLN A 390 -12.30 -1.35 6.96
N ASP A 391 -11.15 -0.68 6.93
CA ASP A 391 -10.06 -0.99 6.03
C ASP A 391 -9.20 -2.17 6.50
N ALA A 392 -8.99 -2.33 7.83
CA ALA A 392 -8.17 -3.38 8.39
C ALA A 392 -8.79 -4.78 8.17
N ASP A 393 -7.96 -5.75 7.86
CA ASP A 393 -8.35 -7.16 7.72
C ASP A 393 -8.23 -7.91 9.03
N LEU A 394 -7.24 -7.56 9.85
CA LEU A 394 -6.99 -8.10 11.17
C LEU A 394 -6.73 -6.95 12.15
N VAL A 395 -7.35 -6.99 13.33
CA VAL A 395 -7.10 -6.04 14.42
C VAL A 395 -6.79 -6.83 15.69
N MET A 396 -5.60 -6.61 16.24
CA MET A 396 -5.11 -7.24 17.46
C MET A 396 -4.94 -6.20 18.56
N GLY A 397 -5.56 -6.41 19.71
CA GLY A 397 -5.38 -5.61 20.92
C GLY A 397 -4.34 -6.24 21.83
N VAL A 398 -3.32 -5.48 22.23
CA VAL A 398 -2.32 -5.91 23.23
C VAL A 398 -2.75 -5.43 24.59
N TYR A 399 -2.92 -6.37 25.54
CA TYR A 399 -3.36 -6.08 26.88
C TYR A 399 -2.49 -6.82 27.93
N ARG A 400 -2.21 -6.16 29.03
CA ARG A 400 -1.50 -6.71 30.18
C ARG A 400 -2.19 -6.23 31.45
N GLU A 401 -2.85 -7.14 32.14
CA GLU A 401 -3.63 -6.80 33.34
C GLU A 401 -2.78 -6.25 34.45
N HIS A 402 -1.58 -6.80 34.65
CA HIS A 402 -0.62 -6.35 35.69
C HIS A 402 -0.27 -4.84 35.60
N VAL A 403 -0.40 -4.22 34.42
CA VAL A 403 -0.16 -2.76 34.26
C VAL A 403 -1.21 -1.93 35.01
N TYR A 404 -2.42 -2.46 35.16
CA TYR A 404 -3.54 -1.79 35.85
C TYR A 404 -3.79 -2.37 37.27
N ASN A 405 -3.50 -3.64 37.45
CA ASN A 405 -3.70 -4.36 38.67
C ASN A 405 -2.41 -5.08 39.07
N PRO A 406 -1.62 -4.53 40.04
CA PRO A 406 -0.36 -5.14 40.50
C PRO A 406 -0.52 -6.52 41.12
N GLU A 407 -1.74 -6.90 41.57
CA GLU A 407 -2.03 -8.25 42.09
C GLU A 407 -2.21 -9.30 40.99
N ALA A 408 -2.38 -8.86 39.73
CA ALA A 408 -2.46 -9.78 38.60
C ALA A 408 -1.11 -10.40 38.27
N GLU A 409 -1.13 -11.52 37.58
CA GLU A 409 0.05 -12.27 37.18
C GLU A 409 1.05 -11.43 36.39
N GLU A 410 2.25 -11.24 36.94
CA GLU A 410 3.33 -10.55 36.22
C GLU A 410 3.81 -11.40 35.05
N GLY A 411 3.98 -10.77 33.89
CA GLY A 411 4.48 -11.45 32.69
C GLY A 411 3.42 -12.13 31.85
N LEU A 412 2.15 -12.09 32.24
CA LEU A 412 1.06 -12.52 31.38
C LEU A 412 0.59 -11.37 30.48
N ALA A 413 0.46 -11.65 29.19
CA ALA A 413 -0.09 -10.75 28.20
C ALA A 413 -1.22 -11.43 27.41
N GLU A 414 -2.21 -10.65 27.01
CA GLU A 414 -3.30 -11.11 26.16
C GLU A 414 -3.21 -10.41 24.80
N ILE A 415 -3.27 -11.20 23.73
CA ILE A 415 -3.46 -10.71 22.37
C ILE A 415 -4.91 -10.99 22.00
N ILE A 416 -5.70 -9.92 21.93
CA ILE A 416 -7.14 -9.98 21.71
C ILE A 416 -7.40 -9.70 20.24
N ILE A 417 -7.86 -10.70 19.50
CA ILE A 417 -8.27 -10.55 18.10
C ILE A 417 -9.65 -9.92 18.08
N LEU A 418 -9.68 -8.61 17.84
CA LEU A 418 -10.88 -7.79 17.86
C LEU A 418 -11.66 -7.87 16.55
N LYS A 419 -10.93 -8.06 15.44
CA LYS A 419 -11.50 -8.22 14.11
C LYS A 419 -10.63 -9.16 13.29
N GLN A 420 -11.25 -10.02 12.52
CA GLN A 420 -10.62 -10.83 11.48
C GLN A 420 -11.61 -11.05 10.34
N ARG A 421 -11.23 -10.69 9.10
CA ARG A 421 -12.13 -10.87 7.94
C ARG A 421 -12.31 -12.32 7.55
N ASN A 422 -11.25 -13.11 7.66
CA ASN A 422 -11.20 -14.49 7.15
C ASN A 422 -11.04 -15.53 8.27
N GLY A 423 -11.49 -15.23 9.49
CA GLY A 423 -11.36 -16.15 10.60
C GLY A 423 -12.12 -15.70 11.86
N PRO A 424 -12.03 -16.46 12.94
CA PRO A 424 -12.71 -16.15 14.20
C PRO A 424 -11.99 -15.04 14.97
N ILE A 425 -12.74 -14.39 15.85
CA ILE A 425 -12.20 -13.52 16.90
C ILE A 425 -11.91 -14.35 18.15
N GLY A 426 -11.04 -13.83 19.04
CA GLY A 426 -10.72 -14.54 20.28
C GLY A 426 -9.57 -13.91 21.03
N THR A 427 -9.19 -14.49 22.14
CA THR A 427 -8.05 -14.03 22.96
C THR A 427 -7.02 -15.15 23.07
N LYS A 428 -5.76 -14.81 22.83
CA LYS A 428 -4.62 -15.72 23.03
C LYS A 428 -3.72 -15.14 24.11
N LYS A 429 -3.23 -16.00 24.99
CA LYS A 429 -2.34 -15.61 26.08
C LYS A 429 -0.88 -15.85 25.67
N LEU A 430 0.00 -14.90 25.96
CA LEU A 430 1.43 -14.99 25.73
C LEU A 430 2.19 -14.63 27.01
N ALA A 431 3.40 -15.15 27.17
CA ALA A 431 4.34 -14.68 28.17
C ALA A 431 5.01 -13.38 27.70
N PHE A 432 5.05 -12.34 28.54
CA PHE A 432 5.82 -11.13 28.32
C PHE A 432 6.95 -11.01 29.30
N ILE A 433 8.17 -11.10 28.80
CA ILE A 433 9.39 -11.01 29.61
C ILE A 433 9.95 -9.59 29.49
N GLY A 434 9.50 -8.71 30.38
CA GLY A 434 9.75 -7.26 30.31
C GLY A 434 11.24 -6.89 30.23
N LYS A 435 12.12 -7.60 30.97
CA LYS A 435 13.58 -7.37 30.98
C LYS A 435 14.23 -7.59 29.60
N TYR A 436 13.61 -8.45 28.75
CA TYR A 436 14.07 -8.74 27.39
C TYR A 436 13.21 -8.06 26.32
N THR A 437 12.14 -7.36 26.73
CA THR A 437 11.12 -6.79 25.81
C THR A 437 10.53 -7.83 24.86
N LYS A 438 10.38 -9.08 25.33
CA LYS A 438 10.06 -10.25 24.51
C LYS A 438 8.71 -10.85 24.88
N PHE A 439 7.91 -11.15 23.83
CA PHE A 439 6.76 -12.03 23.92
C PHE A 439 7.17 -13.45 23.52
N GLU A 440 6.62 -14.45 24.17
CA GLU A 440 6.85 -15.87 23.88
C GLU A 440 5.55 -16.65 24.08
N ASP A 441 5.44 -17.82 23.44
CA ASP A 441 4.35 -18.76 23.71
C ASP A 441 4.41 -19.21 25.17
N LEU A 442 3.25 -19.42 25.78
CA LEU A 442 3.17 -20.03 27.10
C LEU A 442 3.62 -21.50 27.03
N ALA A 443 4.25 -21.97 28.10
CA ALA A 443 4.65 -23.36 28.20
C ALA A 443 3.41 -24.28 28.15
N MET A 444 3.51 -25.40 27.43
CA MET A 444 2.43 -26.40 27.37
C MET A 444 2.02 -26.84 28.77
N GLY A 445 0.76 -26.70 29.13
CA GLY A 445 0.22 -27.06 30.44
C GLY A 445 -0.35 -25.90 31.24
N TYR A 446 -0.15 -24.66 30.82
CA TYR A 446 -0.71 -23.48 31.50
C TYR A 446 -2.21 -23.26 31.26
N GLU A 447 -2.77 -23.90 30.22
CA GLU A 447 -4.19 -23.72 29.81
C GLU A 447 -5.22 -24.41 30.75
N HIS A 448 -4.80 -25.19 31.72
CA HIS A 448 -5.71 -26.05 32.53
C HIS A 448 -6.10 -25.48 33.89
N TYR A 449 -5.79 -24.23 34.23
CA TYR A 449 -6.12 -23.68 35.56
C TYR A 449 -7.26 -22.64 35.57
N ASP A 450 -7.92 -22.35 34.45
CA ASP A 450 -9.12 -21.51 34.40
C ASP A 450 -10.35 -22.37 34.00
N ALA A 451 -10.90 -23.14 34.95
CA ALA A 451 -12.21 -23.77 34.89
C ALA A 451 -13.06 -23.31 36.08
#